data_9ced9c5fe22f92a38599e878266d590d
#
_entry.id   9ced9c5fe22f92a38599e878266d590d
#
_cell.length_a   1.000
_cell.length_b   1.000
_cell.length_c   1.000
_cell.angle_alpha   90.00
_cell.angle_beta   90.00
_cell.angle_gamma   90.00
#
_symmetry.space_group_name_H-M   'P 1'
#
loop_
_entity.id
_entity.type
_entity.pdbx_description
1 polymer ?
#
loop_
_entity_poly.entity_id
_entity_poly.type
_entity_poly.pdbx_seq_one_letter_code
_entity_poly.pdbx_strand_id
1 'polypeptide(L)'
;MALIQNALIIGGGVGGMCAAIQLRKQGVDVTLVERNPDWAPDGAGITISGPTLRALREVGVLDEVLRLGGHWNAVDVCGPDGSVKVTVPILPALGAEDLPGAGGIMRPVLADILGHATQAAGATVRLGLTFESMLQDEGGVDVAFTDGSSGRYDLVIGADGVHSAVRKLVLPDFPGPKFSGQGSWRA
;
A
#
# COMPACT_ATOMS: atom_id res chain seq x y z
N MET A 1 24.58 0.18 -17.71
CA MET A 1 23.83 0.29 -16.45
C MET A 1 22.97 -0.95 -16.34
N ALA A 2 23.14 -1.74 -15.30
CA ALA A 2 22.25 -2.86 -15.08
C ALA A 2 20.84 -2.31 -14.78
N LEU A 3 19.92 -2.52 -15.69
CA LEU A 3 18.51 -2.25 -15.42
C LEU A 3 18.04 -3.29 -14.42
N ILE A 4 17.28 -2.88 -13.42
CA ILE A 4 16.59 -3.78 -12.50
C ILE A 4 15.68 -4.66 -13.33
N GLN A 5 15.90 -5.97 -13.33
CA GLN A 5 15.11 -6.94 -14.06
C GLN A 5 14.12 -7.67 -13.17
N ASN A 6 14.53 -7.94 -11.92
CA ASN A 6 13.67 -8.59 -10.97
C ASN A 6 13.68 -7.88 -9.61
N ALA A 7 12.54 -7.83 -8.95
CA ALA A 7 12.37 -7.19 -7.67
C ALA A 7 11.56 -8.07 -6.69
N LEU A 8 11.96 -8.05 -5.42
CA LEU A 8 11.20 -8.63 -4.33
C LEU A 8 10.51 -7.50 -3.54
N ILE A 9 9.23 -7.68 -3.27
CA ILE A 9 8.47 -6.81 -2.38
C ILE A 9 8.07 -7.60 -1.14
N ILE A 10 8.46 -7.12 0.02
CA ILE A 10 8.15 -7.73 1.31
C ILE A 10 7.02 -6.96 1.97
N GLY A 11 5.84 -7.55 2.03
CA GLY A 11 4.60 -6.98 2.55
C GLY A 11 3.57 -6.70 1.48
N GLY A 12 2.43 -7.39 1.56
CA GLY A 12 1.28 -7.30 0.66
C GLY A 12 0.25 -6.23 1.05
N GLY A 13 0.65 -5.20 1.79
CA GLY A 13 -0.20 -4.04 2.06
C GLY A 13 -0.35 -3.11 0.86
N VAL A 14 -1.14 -2.04 1.03
CA VAL A 14 -1.43 -1.06 -0.05
C VAL A 14 -0.15 -0.57 -0.74
N GLY A 15 0.88 -0.21 0.05
CA GLY A 15 2.16 0.27 -0.50
C GLY A 15 2.89 -0.78 -1.34
N GLY A 16 2.95 -2.03 -0.86
CA GLY A 16 3.59 -3.13 -1.57
C GLY A 16 2.86 -3.50 -2.87
N MET A 17 1.54 -3.56 -2.82
CA MET A 17 0.72 -3.84 -4.01
C MET A 17 0.86 -2.74 -5.06
N CYS A 18 0.81 -1.47 -4.67
CA CYS A 18 1.02 -0.35 -5.59
C CYS A 18 2.42 -0.37 -6.22
N ALA A 19 3.46 -0.66 -5.42
CA ALA A 19 4.83 -0.79 -5.92
C ALA A 19 4.95 -1.95 -6.92
N ALA A 20 4.32 -3.10 -6.64
CA ALA A 20 4.31 -4.26 -7.53
C ALA A 20 3.69 -3.91 -8.89
N ILE A 21 2.51 -3.29 -8.89
CA ILE A 21 1.83 -2.87 -10.12
C ILE A 21 2.71 -1.91 -10.93
N GLN A 22 3.31 -0.91 -10.28
CA GLN A 22 4.11 0.08 -10.98
C GLN A 22 5.41 -0.50 -11.57
N LEU A 23 6.08 -1.39 -10.85
CA LEU A 23 7.26 -2.07 -11.36
C LEU A 23 6.92 -3.00 -12.54
N ARG A 24 5.80 -3.74 -12.45
CA ARG A 24 5.32 -4.57 -13.56
C ARG A 24 5.00 -3.75 -14.81
N LYS A 25 4.42 -2.57 -14.69
CA LYS A 25 4.19 -1.64 -15.80
C LYS A 25 5.50 -1.22 -16.49
N GLN A 26 6.61 -1.23 -15.77
CA GLN A 26 7.94 -0.91 -16.32
C GLN A 26 8.71 -2.15 -16.83
N GLY A 27 8.07 -3.31 -16.84
CA GLY A 27 8.67 -4.55 -17.36
C GLY A 27 9.59 -5.27 -16.37
N VAL A 28 9.60 -4.87 -15.09
CA VAL A 28 10.35 -5.55 -14.03
C VAL A 28 9.59 -6.80 -13.58
N ASP A 29 10.25 -7.93 -13.45
CA ASP A 29 9.67 -9.12 -12.84
C ASP A 29 9.55 -8.94 -11.34
N VAL A 30 8.34 -9.14 -10.80
CA VAL A 30 8.06 -8.87 -9.39
C VAL A 30 7.59 -10.12 -8.67
N THR A 31 8.25 -10.42 -7.55
CA THR A 31 7.75 -11.33 -6.53
C THR A 31 7.30 -10.50 -5.34
N LEU A 32 6.06 -10.70 -4.88
CA LEU A 32 5.52 -10.10 -3.67
C LEU A 32 5.28 -11.21 -2.65
N VAL A 33 5.83 -11.04 -1.43
CA VAL A 33 5.60 -11.96 -0.32
C VAL A 33 4.78 -11.28 0.77
N GLU A 34 3.81 -12.01 1.34
CA GLU A 34 2.96 -11.54 2.44
C GLU A 34 2.84 -12.66 3.49
N ARG A 35 3.06 -12.31 4.74
CA ARG A 35 3.01 -13.26 5.86
C ARG A 35 1.60 -13.74 6.21
N ASN A 36 0.58 -12.91 5.93
CA ASN A 36 -0.82 -13.31 6.12
C ASN A 36 -1.26 -14.22 4.97
N PRO A 37 -1.62 -15.48 5.25
CA PRO A 37 -2.04 -16.42 4.21
C PRO A 37 -3.37 -16.03 3.54
N ASP A 38 -4.22 -15.28 4.24
CA ASP A 38 -5.52 -14.86 3.72
C ASP A 38 -5.45 -13.56 2.91
N TRP A 39 -4.30 -12.87 2.95
CA TRP A 39 -4.06 -11.55 2.33
C TRP A 39 -5.15 -10.52 2.65
N ALA A 40 -5.84 -10.70 3.75
CA ALA A 40 -6.95 -9.85 4.17
C ALA A 40 -6.51 -8.89 5.28
N PRO A 41 -6.62 -7.58 5.10
CA PRO A 41 -6.36 -6.64 6.18
C PRO A 41 -7.56 -6.58 7.11
N ASP A 42 -7.30 -6.54 8.40
CA ASP A 42 -8.29 -6.15 9.39
C ASP A 42 -8.62 -4.65 9.26
N GLY A 43 -9.86 -4.31 9.59
CA GLY A 43 -10.18 -2.93 9.88
C GLY A 43 -11.38 -2.34 9.16
N ALA A 44 -11.65 -1.11 9.57
CA ALA A 44 -12.77 -0.28 9.14
C ALA A 44 -12.48 0.45 7.82
N GLY A 45 -13.32 1.43 7.52
CA GLY A 45 -13.11 2.32 6.37
C GLY A 45 -11.83 3.15 6.48
N ILE A 46 -11.37 3.58 5.32
CA ILE A 46 -10.25 4.53 5.18
C ILE A 46 -10.71 5.71 4.34
N THR A 47 -10.40 6.92 4.80
CA THR A 47 -10.57 8.13 4.00
C THR A 47 -9.43 8.26 3.01
N ILE A 48 -9.77 8.59 1.77
CA ILE A 48 -8.84 8.76 0.66
C ILE A 48 -8.83 10.23 0.27
N SER A 49 -7.68 10.89 0.38
CA SER A 49 -7.51 12.28 -0.02
C SER A 49 -7.33 12.41 -1.55
N GLY A 50 -7.49 13.62 -2.05
CA GLY A 50 -7.29 13.92 -3.47
C GLY A 50 -5.95 13.43 -4.04
N PRO A 51 -4.79 13.66 -3.38
CA PRO A 51 -3.51 13.09 -3.83
C PRO A 51 -3.49 11.57 -3.92
N THR A 52 -4.19 10.88 -3.00
CA THR A 52 -4.30 9.41 -3.05
C THR A 52 -5.18 8.96 -4.20
N LEU A 53 -6.30 9.65 -4.48
CA LEU A 53 -7.15 9.38 -5.65
C LEU A 53 -6.34 9.50 -6.95
N ARG A 54 -5.50 10.54 -7.07
CA ARG A 54 -4.59 10.70 -8.20
C ARG A 54 -3.60 9.52 -8.30
N ALA A 55 -3.02 9.08 -7.19
CA ALA A 55 -2.12 7.93 -7.18
C ALA A 55 -2.84 6.63 -7.58
N LEU A 56 -4.07 6.41 -7.13
CA LEU A 56 -4.88 5.26 -7.53
C LEU A 56 -5.24 5.28 -9.03
N ARG A 57 -5.39 6.46 -9.63
CA ARG A 57 -5.52 6.61 -11.09
C ARG A 57 -4.26 6.13 -11.81
N GLU A 58 -3.07 6.55 -11.35
CA GLU A 58 -1.80 6.11 -11.94
C GLU A 58 -1.57 4.60 -11.77
N VAL A 59 -2.01 4.04 -10.65
CA VAL A 59 -2.00 2.58 -10.42
C VAL A 59 -2.98 1.88 -11.37
N GLY A 60 -4.07 2.53 -11.77
CA GLY A 60 -5.07 2.00 -12.69
C GLY A 60 -6.25 1.31 -12.00
N VAL A 61 -6.53 1.68 -10.74
CA VAL A 61 -7.63 1.08 -9.95
C VAL A 61 -8.68 2.11 -9.51
N LEU A 62 -8.56 3.36 -9.94
CA LEU A 62 -9.40 4.46 -9.47
C LEU A 62 -10.89 4.21 -9.73
N ASP A 63 -11.25 3.77 -10.94
CA ASP A 63 -12.66 3.60 -11.33
C ASP A 63 -13.37 2.60 -10.42
N GLU A 64 -12.70 1.50 -10.08
CA GLU A 64 -13.23 0.49 -9.18
C GLU A 64 -13.33 1.01 -7.75
N VAL A 65 -12.36 1.79 -7.30
CA VAL A 65 -12.37 2.45 -5.98
C VAL A 65 -13.52 3.44 -5.87
N LEU A 66 -13.78 4.25 -6.90
CA LEU A 66 -14.90 5.19 -6.91
C LEU A 66 -16.25 4.48 -7.02
N ARG A 67 -16.31 3.36 -7.72
CA ARG A 67 -17.53 2.55 -7.87
C ARG A 67 -17.95 1.87 -6.56
N LEU A 68 -16.99 1.35 -5.79
CA LEU A 68 -17.24 0.58 -4.56
C LEU A 68 -17.11 1.41 -3.27
N GLY A 69 -16.56 2.60 -3.37
CA GLY A 69 -16.44 3.56 -2.27
C GLY A 69 -17.42 4.71 -2.38
N GLY A 70 -17.34 5.64 -1.43
CA GLY A 70 -17.99 6.94 -1.49
C GLY A 70 -17.01 8.03 -1.89
N HIS A 71 -17.50 9.13 -2.42
CA HIS A 71 -16.68 10.30 -2.72
C HIS A 71 -17.47 11.60 -2.52
N TRP A 72 -16.76 12.68 -2.21
CA TRP A 72 -17.39 13.98 -1.88
C TRP A 72 -16.43 15.15 -2.14
N ASN A 73 -17.02 16.34 -2.29
CA ASN A 73 -16.32 17.61 -2.53
C ASN A 73 -16.50 18.62 -1.39
N ALA A 74 -17.20 18.25 -0.32
CA ALA A 74 -17.39 19.12 0.84
C ALA A 74 -17.67 18.30 2.09
N VAL A 75 -17.44 18.91 3.25
CA VAL A 75 -17.79 18.36 4.57
C VAL A 75 -18.61 19.38 5.32
N ASP A 76 -19.74 18.95 5.88
CA ASP A 76 -20.57 19.74 6.76
C ASP A 76 -20.10 19.63 8.22
N VAL A 77 -19.84 20.74 8.82
CA VAL A 77 -19.61 20.85 10.27
C VAL A 77 -20.95 21.17 10.93
N CYS A 78 -21.44 20.24 11.75
CA CYS A 78 -22.75 20.34 12.39
C CYS A 78 -22.62 20.73 13.87
N GLY A 79 -23.68 21.41 14.36
CA GLY A 79 -23.87 21.61 15.79
C GLY A 79 -24.39 20.35 16.49
N PRO A 80 -24.48 20.36 17.83
CA PRO A 80 -25.02 19.24 18.61
C PRO A 80 -26.47 18.87 18.25
N ASP A 81 -27.21 19.81 17.71
CA ASP A 81 -28.60 19.68 17.23
C ASP A 81 -28.72 19.16 15.80
N GLY A 82 -27.60 18.82 15.18
CA GLY A 82 -27.53 18.37 13.77
C GLY A 82 -27.62 19.51 12.74
N SER A 83 -27.78 20.77 13.16
CA SER A 83 -27.81 21.89 12.21
C SER A 83 -26.44 22.13 11.59
N VAL A 84 -26.40 22.28 10.26
CA VAL A 84 -25.14 22.62 9.56
C VAL A 84 -24.73 24.05 9.95
N LYS A 85 -23.54 24.19 10.50
CA LYS A 85 -22.93 25.48 10.88
C LYS A 85 -22.09 26.07 9.74
N VAL A 86 -21.36 25.20 9.05
CA VAL A 86 -20.54 25.58 7.92
C VAL A 86 -20.30 24.37 7.01
N THR A 87 -20.36 24.58 5.72
CA THR A 87 -19.91 23.61 4.71
C THR A 87 -18.51 23.99 4.24
N VAL A 88 -17.55 23.11 4.45
CA VAL A 88 -16.16 23.31 4.06
C VAL A 88 -15.90 22.56 2.74
N PRO A 89 -15.59 23.27 1.64
CA PRO A 89 -15.25 22.63 0.39
C PRO A 89 -13.90 21.89 0.50
N ILE A 90 -13.83 20.71 -0.12
CA ILE A 90 -12.59 19.96 -0.29
C ILE A 90 -12.22 20.01 -1.76
N LEU A 91 -11.12 20.71 -2.06
CA LEU A 91 -10.67 20.86 -3.42
C LEU A 91 -9.97 19.58 -3.91
N PRO A 92 -10.09 19.25 -5.21
CA PRO A 92 -9.29 18.23 -5.86
C PRO A 92 -7.79 18.47 -5.68
N ALA A 93 -6.98 17.42 -5.81
CA ALA A 93 -5.53 17.56 -5.82
C ALA A 93 -5.07 18.31 -7.07
N LEU A 94 -4.02 19.13 -6.92
CA LEU A 94 -3.40 19.82 -8.04
C LEU A 94 -2.98 18.82 -9.15
N GLY A 95 -3.37 19.12 -10.38
CA GLY A 95 -3.17 18.25 -11.54
C GLY A 95 -4.13 17.06 -11.61
N ALA A 96 -5.25 17.14 -10.89
CA ALA A 96 -6.32 16.15 -10.88
C ALA A 96 -7.68 16.83 -10.58
N GLU A 97 -7.91 17.95 -11.19
CA GLU A 97 -9.08 18.81 -10.98
C GLU A 97 -10.39 18.16 -11.43
N ASP A 98 -10.28 17.12 -12.23
CA ASP A 98 -11.38 16.25 -12.69
C ASP A 98 -11.80 15.20 -11.65
N LEU A 99 -11.02 15.03 -10.56
CA LEU A 99 -11.32 14.08 -9.51
C LEU A 99 -12.06 14.70 -8.34
N PRO A 100 -12.77 13.88 -7.52
CA PRO A 100 -13.33 14.34 -6.27
C PRO A 100 -12.25 14.88 -5.30
N GLY A 101 -12.64 15.79 -4.42
CA GLY A 101 -11.74 16.30 -3.39
C GLY A 101 -11.31 15.23 -2.37
N ALA A 102 -12.20 14.29 -2.06
CA ALA A 102 -11.94 13.16 -1.17
C ALA A 102 -12.85 11.96 -1.48
N GLY A 103 -12.49 10.82 -0.92
CA GLY A 103 -13.29 9.60 -0.96
C GLY A 103 -13.12 8.77 0.30
N GLY A 104 -13.85 7.67 0.37
CA GLY A 104 -13.74 6.68 1.43
C GLY A 104 -14.11 5.30 0.93
N ILE A 105 -13.43 4.29 1.45
CA ILE A 105 -13.68 2.90 1.06
C ILE A 105 -13.37 1.99 2.26
N MET A 106 -14.01 0.84 2.35
CA MET A 106 -13.66 -0.17 3.33
C MET A 106 -12.27 -0.75 3.01
N ARG A 107 -11.40 -0.87 4.03
CA ARG A 107 -10.03 -1.39 3.82
C ARG A 107 -9.98 -2.77 3.18
N PRO A 108 -10.82 -3.74 3.55
CA PRO A 108 -10.85 -5.03 2.85
C PRO A 108 -11.17 -4.90 1.37
N VAL A 109 -12.14 -4.04 1.01
CA VAL A 109 -12.52 -3.81 -0.39
C VAL A 109 -11.37 -3.19 -1.20
N LEU A 110 -10.67 -2.21 -0.62
CA LEU A 110 -9.47 -1.63 -1.26
C LEU A 110 -8.37 -2.68 -1.44
N ALA A 111 -8.18 -3.55 -0.46
CA ALA A 111 -7.18 -4.60 -0.54
C ALA A 111 -7.52 -5.62 -1.64
N ASP A 112 -8.78 -6.01 -1.76
CA ASP A 112 -9.24 -6.91 -2.83
C ASP A 112 -9.01 -6.30 -4.22
N ILE A 113 -9.37 -5.03 -4.40
CA ILE A 113 -9.13 -4.31 -5.66
C ILE A 113 -7.64 -4.31 -6.02
N LEU A 114 -6.79 -3.94 -5.08
CA LEU A 114 -5.34 -3.87 -5.29
C LEU A 114 -4.72 -5.27 -5.46
N GLY A 115 -5.19 -6.26 -4.73
CA GLY A 115 -4.75 -7.65 -4.84
C GLY A 115 -5.01 -8.22 -6.23
N HIS A 116 -6.24 -8.07 -6.73
CA HIS A 116 -6.61 -8.47 -8.09
C HIS A 116 -5.78 -7.72 -9.14
N ALA A 117 -5.60 -6.41 -8.98
CA ALA A 117 -4.78 -5.61 -9.90
C ALA A 117 -3.30 -6.03 -9.88
N THR A 118 -2.76 -6.39 -8.72
CA THR A 118 -1.37 -6.89 -8.57
C THR A 118 -1.17 -8.19 -9.34
N GLN A 119 -2.10 -9.14 -9.18
CA GLN A 119 -2.06 -10.41 -9.91
C GLN A 119 -2.26 -10.20 -11.43
N ALA A 120 -3.22 -9.35 -11.81
CA ALA A 120 -3.48 -9.02 -13.20
C ALA A 120 -2.29 -8.32 -13.89
N ALA A 121 -1.49 -7.54 -13.14
CA ALA A 121 -0.24 -6.96 -13.63
C ALA A 121 0.87 -8.01 -13.86
N GLY A 122 0.66 -9.27 -13.47
CA GLY A 122 1.60 -10.37 -13.62
C GLY A 122 2.67 -10.46 -12.54
N ALA A 123 2.42 -9.90 -11.34
CA ALA A 123 3.29 -10.14 -10.19
C ALA A 123 3.08 -11.56 -9.63
N THR A 124 4.18 -12.22 -9.27
CA THR A 124 4.12 -13.49 -8.53
C THR A 124 3.85 -13.21 -7.07
N VAL A 125 2.68 -13.62 -6.56
CA VAL A 125 2.29 -13.41 -5.17
C VAL A 125 2.46 -14.71 -4.38
N ARG A 126 3.17 -14.63 -3.25
CA ARG A 126 3.40 -15.76 -2.33
C ARG A 126 2.90 -15.36 -0.94
N LEU A 127 1.90 -16.07 -0.45
CA LEU A 127 1.24 -15.81 0.83
C LEU A 127 1.71 -16.79 1.92
N GLY A 128 1.51 -16.40 3.18
CA GLY A 128 1.86 -17.23 4.33
C GLY A 128 3.35 -17.28 4.65
N LEU A 129 4.16 -16.42 4.02
CA LEU A 129 5.61 -16.42 4.22
C LEU A 129 6.21 -15.00 4.21
N THR A 130 7.39 -14.90 4.77
CA THR A 130 8.22 -13.69 4.71
C THR A 130 9.69 -14.07 4.58
N PHE A 131 10.58 -13.08 4.55
CA PHE A 131 12.01 -13.38 4.57
C PHE A 131 12.46 -13.83 5.97
N GLU A 132 13.43 -14.71 6.01
CA GLU A 132 14.16 -15.14 7.20
C GLU A 132 15.50 -14.40 7.31
N SER A 133 16.22 -14.32 6.20
CA SER A 133 17.49 -13.58 6.11
C SER A 133 17.71 -12.97 4.73
N MET A 134 18.53 -11.92 4.68
CA MET A 134 18.97 -11.27 3.46
C MET A 134 20.46 -10.97 3.53
N LEU A 135 21.15 -11.18 2.41
CA LEU A 135 22.55 -10.83 2.22
C LEU A 135 22.69 -10.06 0.92
N GLN A 136 23.18 -8.83 1.01
CA GLN A 136 23.40 -7.96 -0.16
C GLN A 136 24.88 -7.98 -0.55
N ASP A 137 25.15 -8.04 -1.85
CA ASP A 137 26.46 -7.80 -2.47
C ASP A 137 26.34 -6.80 -3.64
N GLU A 138 27.41 -6.63 -4.42
CA GLU A 138 27.44 -5.71 -5.57
C GLU A 138 26.51 -6.15 -6.72
N GLY A 139 26.11 -7.40 -6.78
CA GLY A 139 25.31 -7.98 -7.86
C GLY A 139 23.83 -8.18 -7.49
N GLY A 140 23.40 -7.88 -6.25
CA GLY A 140 22.01 -8.04 -5.83
C GLY A 140 21.85 -8.49 -4.38
N VAL A 141 20.68 -9.04 -4.07
CA VAL A 141 20.30 -9.48 -2.72
C VAL A 141 19.85 -10.93 -2.74
N ASP A 142 20.57 -11.78 -2.02
CA ASP A 142 20.16 -13.15 -1.74
C ASP A 142 19.18 -13.15 -0.56
N VAL A 143 18.03 -13.79 -0.73
CA VAL A 143 16.96 -13.83 0.27
C VAL A 143 16.58 -15.27 0.56
N ALA A 144 16.62 -15.66 1.83
CA ALA A 144 16.02 -16.89 2.32
C ALA A 144 14.63 -16.60 2.91
N PHE A 145 13.67 -17.48 2.66
CA PHE A 145 12.29 -17.34 3.10
C PHE A 145 11.93 -18.33 4.19
N THR A 146 10.90 -18.01 4.98
CA THR A 146 10.44 -18.82 6.12
C THR A 146 9.89 -20.21 5.73
N ASP A 147 9.65 -20.46 4.45
CA ASP A 147 9.27 -21.78 3.93
C ASP A 147 10.47 -22.64 3.48
N GLY A 148 11.68 -22.16 3.70
CA GLY A 148 12.94 -22.84 3.32
C GLY A 148 13.37 -22.60 1.87
N SER A 149 12.60 -21.90 1.07
CA SER A 149 13.00 -21.50 -0.27
C SER A 149 13.95 -20.30 -0.24
N SER A 150 14.60 -20.02 -1.37
CA SER A 150 15.46 -18.84 -1.53
C SER A 150 15.33 -18.24 -2.91
N GLY A 151 15.82 -17.01 -3.06
CA GLY A 151 15.83 -16.30 -4.34
C GLY A 151 16.88 -15.20 -4.34
N ARG A 152 17.27 -14.75 -5.54
CA ARG A 152 18.18 -13.62 -5.75
C ARG A 152 17.46 -12.53 -6.53
N TYR A 153 17.60 -11.30 -6.08
CA TYR A 153 16.88 -10.15 -6.61
C TYR A 153 17.81 -8.97 -6.83
N ASP A 154 17.55 -8.19 -7.89
CA ASP A 154 18.27 -6.96 -8.18
C ASP A 154 17.85 -5.84 -7.21
N LEU A 155 16.60 -5.89 -6.73
CA LEU A 155 16.01 -4.91 -5.81
C LEU A 155 15.13 -5.61 -4.77
N VAL A 156 15.25 -5.21 -3.51
CA VAL A 156 14.31 -5.60 -2.45
C VAL A 156 13.64 -4.35 -1.87
N ILE A 157 12.32 -4.35 -1.83
CA ILE A 157 11.50 -3.27 -1.28
C ILE A 157 10.82 -3.76 0.00
N GLY A 158 11.14 -3.12 1.13
CA GLY A 158 10.45 -3.34 2.39
C GLY A 158 9.15 -2.52 2.45
N ALA A 159 8.01 -3.21 2.39
CA ALA A 159 6.67 -2.65 2.55
C ALA A 159 5.92 -3.32 3.72
N ASP A 160 6.66 -3.81 4.70
CA ASP A 160 6.25 -4.67 5.81
C ASP A 160 5.72 -3.88 7.04
N GLY A 161 5.33 -2.63 6.83
CA GLY A 161 4.53 -1.83 7.74
C GLY A 161 5.28 -1.18 8.90
N VAL A 162 4.51 -0.77 9.93
CA VAL A 162 5.03 0.03 11.05
C VAL A 162 6.11 -0.71 11.87
N HIS A 163 6.01 -2.03 11.95
CA HIS A 163 6.99 -2.89 12.66
C HIS A 163 8.03 -3.51 11.72
N SER A 164 8.31 -2.85 10.60
CA SER A 164 9.18 -3.34 9.54
C SER A 164 10.47 -3.99 10.04
N ALA A 165 10.68 -5.23 9.64
CA ALA A 165 11.92 -5.95 9.86
C ALA A 165 12.98 -5.55 8.82
N VAL A 166 12.55 -5.25 7.59
CA VAL A 166 13.44 -4.73 6.54
C VAL A 166 14.08 -3.41 6.97
N ARG A 167 13.30 -2.49 7.56
CA ARG A 167 13.83 -1.22 8.07
C ARG A 167 14.96 -1.43 9.07
N LYS A 168 14.85 -2.42 9.96
CA LYS A 168 15.91 -2.72 10.94
C LYS A 168 17.21 -3.17 10.30
N LEU A 169 17.15 -3.82 9.14
CA LEU A 169 18.34 -4.23 8.38
C LEU A 169 18.97 -3.05 7.64
N VAL A 170 18.16 -2.21 7.01
CA VAL A 170 18.63 -1.10 6.18
C VAL A 170 19.05 0.11 7.03
N LEU A 171 18.39 0.30 8.17
CA LEU A 171 18.57 1.44 9.08
C LEU A 171 18.69 0.91 10.53
N PRO A 172 19.79 0.24 10.91
CA PRO A 172 19.91 -0.43 12.20
C PRO A 172 19.81 0.53 13.40
N ASP A 173 20.28 1.76 13.23
CA ASP A 173 20.27 2.79 14.28
C ASP A 173 18.95 3.58 14.35
N PHE A 174 18.00 3.29 13.47
CA PHE A 174 16.73 3.99 13.47
C PHE A 174 15.88 3.57 14.69
N PRO A 175 15.41 4.55 15.50
CA PRO A 175 14.72 4.28 16.75
C PRO A 175 13.34 3.73 16.50
N GLY A 176 12.96 2.72 16.03
CA GLY A 176 11.66 2.11 15.82
C GLY A 176 10.42 2.97 16.17
N PRO A 177 9.24 2.48 15.96
CA PRO A 177 8.02 3.21 16.29
C PRO A 177 7.89 3.39 17.82
N LYS A 178 7.51 4.61 18.24
CA LYS A 178 7.24 4.94 19.64
C LYS A 178 5.75 5.19 19.80
N PHE A 179 5.17 4.70 20.91
CA PHE A 179 3.79 5.00 21.26
C PHE A 179 3.64 6.50 21.52
N SER A 180 2.67 7.13 20.84
CA SER A 180 2.44 8.58 20.93
C SER A 180 1.69 9.02 22.18
N GLY A 181 1.16 8.08 22.97
CA GLY A 181 0.25 8.35 24.08
C GLY A 181 -1.21 8.56 23.67
N GLN A 182 -1.51 8.47 22.38
CA GLN A 182 -2.86 8.64 21.84
C GLN A 182 -3.47 7.31 21.42
N GLY A 183 -4.75 7.16 21.66
CA GLY A 183 -5.56 6.05 21.18
C GLY A 183 -6.80 6.57 20.45
N SER A 184 -7.36 5.77 19.55
CA SER A 184 -8.64 6.05 18.90
C SER A 184 -9.59 4.87 19.05
N TRP A 185 -10.85 5.18 19.34
CA TRP A 185 -11.92 4.19 19.35
C TRP A 185 -12.62 4.24 17.98
N ARG A 186 -12.94 3.08 17.45
CA ARG A 186 -13.72 2.93 16.23
C ARG A 186 -14.85 1.95 16.51
N ALA A 187 -16.08 2.41 16.34
CA ALA A 187 -17.29 1.60 16.44
C ALA A 187 -17.76 1.19 15.06
#